data_717bbfaeeffa9588d12e54561517ebee
#
_entry.id   717bbfaeeffa9588d12e54561517ebee
#
_cell.length_a   1.000
_cell.length_b   1.000
_cell.length_c   1.000
_cell.angle_alpha   90.00
_cell.angle_beta   90.00
_cell.angle_gamma   90.00
#
_symmetry.space_group_name_H-M   'P 1'
#
loop_
_entity.id
_entity.type
_entity.pdbx_description
1 polymer ?
#
loop_
_entity_poly.entity_id
_entity_poly.type
_entity_poly.pdbx_seq_one_letter_code
_entity_poly.pdbx_strand_id
1 'polypeptide(L)'
;MKNKKNSKKNKTFTRDFWWYLLVFIALIGAICYLPTYFTEYERYNFNKDTGIIGDTIGGIMGPFVAIAAAILTFLAFWVQFKANEQQRKDIARERFENNLFELLHFHQDITNELLLKCNVHSNNYQNNIRTVEEKGRDVFQLLYEDAIVDNKYGGIKNIINISSNNWETAYLNCPIGFLDHYFRLLYRVLKYIDDPSKNIPEMTKDKRYEYTCIVRATLSQYELIMLFYNCMSKNGREKFKPLIEKYAIFNNLRVELLATDKDKKLYASKFQDNYAFSQDENRDMSNEYKKGAFVFNENE
;
A
#
# COMPACT_ATOMS: atom_id res chain seq x y z
N MET A 1 7.75 -16.21 9.55
CA MET A 1 7.39 -15.85 10.93
C MET A 1 5.94 -15.36 11.12
N LYS A 2 5.25 -14.84 10.09
CA LYS A 2 3.85 -14.33 10.16
C LYS A 2 2.78 -15.39 10.52
N ASN A 3 2.93 -16.65 10.13
CA ASN A 3 1.94 -17.71 10.44
C ASN A 3 1.84 -18.10 11.93
N LYS A 4 2.85 -17.84 12.75
CA LYS A 4 2.80 -18.12 14.20
C LYS A 4 2.00 -17.10 15.01
N LYS A 5 1.91 -15.84 14.53
CA LYS A 5 1.20 -14.76 15.24
C LYS A 5 -0.33 -14.84 15.05
N ASN A 6 -0.77 -15.22 13.84
CA ASN A 6 -2.21 -15.41 13.57
C ASN A 6 -2.78 -16.67 14.25
N SER A 7 -1.98 -17.74 14.36
CA SER A 7 -2.39 -18.95 15.10
C SER A 7 -2.55 -18.69 16.61
N LYS A 8 -1.74 -17.78 17.19
CA LYS A 8 -1.91 -17.41 18.61
C LYS A 8 -3.15 -16.55 18.87
N LYS A 9 -3.50 -15.63 17.95
CA LYS A 9 -4.66 -14.72 18.07
C LYS A 9 -5.99 -15.50 17.97
N ASN A 10 -6.07 -16.51 17.10
CA ASN A 10 -7.25 -17.37 17.01
C ASN A 10 -7.38 -18.31 18.22
N LYS A 11 -6.30 -18.79 18.80
CA LYS A 11 -6.35 -19.65 19.99
C LYS A 11 -6.81 -18.92 21.27
N THR A 12 -6.48 -17.63 21.42
CA THR A 12 -6.99 -16.82 22.54
C THR A 12 -8.47 -16.55 22.41
N PHE A 13 -8.95 -16.16 21.20
CA PHE A 13 -10.37 -15.90 20.95
C PHE A 13 -11.26 -17.13 21.21
N THR A 14 -10.85 -18.32 20.76
CA THR A 14 -11.59 -19.56 21.01
C THR A 14 -11.60 -19.95 22.48
N ARG A 15 -10.49 -19.76 23.19
CA ARG A 15 -10.39 -20.06 24.62
C ARG A 15 -11.30 -19.15 25.46
N ASP A 16 -11.31 -17.86 25.14
CA ASP A 16 -12.13 -16.87 25.84
C ASP A 16 -13.63 -17.11 25.56
N PHE A 17 -13.99 -17.50 24.34
CA PHE A 17 -15.36 -17.90 23.98
C PHE A 17 -15.84 -19.11 24.81
N TRP A 18 -15.03 -20.15 24.93
CA TRP A 18 -15.40 -21.36 25.73
C TRP A 18 -15.51 -21.04 27.22
N TRP A 19 -14.72 -20.10 27.72
CA TRP A 19 -14.83 -19.64 29.10
C TRP A 19 -16.14 -18.89 29.35
N TYR A 20 -16.54 -18.00 28.46
CA TYR A 20 -17.85 -17.33 28.56
C TYR A 20 -19.02 -18.31 28.44
N LEU A 21 -18.92 -19.29 27.57
CA LEU A 21 -19.93 -20.35 27.42
C LEU A 21 -20.06 -21.15 28.69
N LEU A 22 -18.98 -21.54 29.35
CA LEU A 22 -18.97 -22.24 30.63
C LEU A 22 -19.65 -21.44 31.75
N VAL A 23 -19.30 -20.15 31.84
CA VAL A 23 -19.92 -19.23 32.80
C VAL A 23 -21.44 -19.14 32.55
N PHE A 24 -21.83 -19.03 31.30
CA PHE A 24 -23.25 -18.97 30.90
C PHE A 24 -24.01 -20.25 31.28
N ILE A 25 -23.46 -21.43 31.02
CA ILE A 25 -24.05 -22.72 31.39
C ILE A 25 -24.14 -22.85 32.90
N ALA A 26 -23.10 -22.45 33.65
CA ALA A 26 -23.10 -22.46 35.12
C ALA A 26 -24.20 -21.56 35.69
N LEU A 27 -24.41 -20.39 35.08
CA LEU A 27 -25.42 -19.41 35.48
C LEU A 27 -26.83 -19.93 35.23
N ILE A 28 -27.08 -20.57 34.06
CA ILE A 28 -28.35 -21.28 33.78
C ILE A 28 -28.58 -22.41 34.76
N GLY A 29 -27.54 -23.23 35.03
CA GLY A 29 -27.65 -24.32 35.99
C GLY A 29 -27.99 -23.81 37.41
N ALA A 30 -27.38 -22.71 37.84
CA ALA A 30 -27.70 -22.07 39.11
C ALA A 30 -29.15 -21.56 39.16
N ILE A 31 -29.61 -20.89 38.08
CA ILE A 31 -31.00 -20.39 37.97
C ILE A 31 -32.01 -21.56 38.03
N CYS A 32 -31.74 -22.68 37.37
CA CYS A 32 -32.62 -23.84 37.40
C CYS A 32 -32.59 -24.59 38.75
N TYR A 33 -31.46 -24.62 39.44
CA TYR A 33 -31.31 -25.34 40.71
C TYR A 33 -31.83 -24.56 41.93
N LEU A 34 -31.70 -23.22 41.91
CA LEU A 34 -32.14 -22.38 43.02
C LEU A 34 -33.59 -22.56 43.46
N PRO A 35 -34.61 -22.67 42.56
CA PRO A 35 -35.99 -22.93 42.93
C PRO A 35 -36.14 -24.26 43.67
N THR A 36 -35.51 -25.31 43.16
CA THR A 36 -35.57 -26.67 43.77
C THR A 36 -34.94 -26.63 45.16
N TYR A 37 -33.78 -25.97 45.31
CA TYR A 37 -33.11 -25.83 46.60
C TYR A 37 -33.97 -25.10 47.63
N PHE A 38 -34.67 -24.02 47.26
CA PHE A 38 -35.53 -23.30 48.18
C PHE A 38 -36.87 -23.98 48.46
N THR A 39 -37.38 -24.84 47.57
CA THR A 39 -38.67 -25.54 47.75
C THR A 39 -38.51 -26.89 48.46
N GLU A 40 -37.36 -27.57 48.36
CA GLU A 40 -37.11 -28.86 49.01
C GLU A 40 -36.56 -28.76 50.45
N TYR A 41 -36.05 -27.55 50.84
CA TYR A 41 -35.49 -27.41 52.19
C TYR A 41 -36.60 -27.34 53.22
N GLU A 42 -36.70 -28.34 54.13
CA GLU A 42 -37.74 -28.51 55.15
C GLU A 42 -37.98 -27.30 56.08
N ARG A 43 -37.07 -26.31 56.05
CA ARG A 43 -37.12 -25.08 56.83
C ARG A 43 -38.19 -24.08 56.36
N TYR A 44 -38.65 -24.22 55.12
CA TYR A 44 -39.69 -23.42 54.50
C TYR A 44 -40.94 -24.24 54.29
N ASN A 45 -41.81 -24.37 55.36
CA ASN A 45 -43.10 -24.95 55.27
C ASN A 45 -44.00 -24.09 54.39
N PHE A 46 -43.92 -24.32 53.09
CA PHE A 46 -44.84 -23.70 52.10
C PHE A 46 -46.17 -24.45 52.19
N ASN A 47 -47.13 -23.82 52.88
CA ASN A 47 -48.52 -24.28 52.82
C ASN A 47 -49.02 -24.13 51.39
N LYS A 48 -49.93 -24.99 50.97
CA LYS A 48 -50.42 -25.32 49.61
C LYS A 48 -51.01 -24.18 48.78
N ASP A 49 -50.83 -22.92 49.15
CA ASP A 49 -51.25 -21.77 48.32
C ASP A 49 -50.24 -21.50 47.22
N THR A 50 -50.55 -21.93 46.02
CA THR A 50 -49.72 -21.78 44.81
C THR A 50 -49.30 -20.31 44.52
N GLY A 51 -50.09 -19.33 44.97
CA GLY A 51 -49.80 -17.91 44.86
C GLY A 51 -48.62 -17.48 45.73
N ILE A 52 -48.55 -17.91 46.98
CA ILE A 52 -47.47 -17.58 47.91
C ILE A 52 -46.14 -18.18 47.49
N ILE A 53 -46.16 -19.37 46.93
CA ILE A 53 -44.97 -20.04 46.39
C ILE A 53 -44.44 -19.25 45.17
N GLY A 54 -45.31 -18.82 44.27
CA GLY A 54 -44.97 -18.03 43.08
C GLY A 54 -44.37 -16.68 43.45
N ASP A 55 -44.96 -15.95 44.40
CA ASP A 55 -44.48 -14.66 44.89
C ASP A 55 -43.14 -14.80 45.63
N THR A 56 -42.96 -15.85 46.41
CA THR A 56 -41.68 -16.10 47.10
C THR A 56 -40.56 -16.45 46.13
N ILE A 57 -40.83 -17.33 45.16
CA ILE A 57 -39.84 -17.65 44.11
C ILE A 57 -39.52 -16.42 43.25
N GLY A 58 -40.53 -15.66 42.82
CA GLY A 58 -40.33 -14.43 42.05
C GLY A 58 -39.55 -13.36 42.79
N GLY A 59 -39.89 -13.17 44.09
CA GLY A 59 -39.19 -12.20 44.94
C GLY A 59 -37.73 -12.56 45.22
N ILE A 60 -37.40 -13.83 45.39
CA ILE A 60 -36.03 -14.28 45.65
C ILE A 60 -35.24 -14.39 44.35
N MET A 61 -35.83 -14.94 43.29
CA MET A 61 -35.12 -15.18 42.01
C MET A 61 -35.03 -13.94 41.14
N GLY A 62 -36.00 -13.01 41.23
CA GLY A 62 -36.06 -11.82 40.41
C GLY A 62 -34.77 -11.02 40.39
N PRO A 63 -34.18 -10.66 41.53
CA PRO A 63 -32.91 -9.92 41.58
C PRO A 63 -31.75 -10.67 40.91
N PHE A 64 -31.64 -11.98 41.07
CA PHE A 64 -30.54 -12.76 40.46
C PHE A 64 -30.67 -12.85 38.93
N VAL A 65 -31.90 -13.04 38.44
CA VAL A 65 -32.17 -13.02 36.99
C VAL A 65 -31.89 -11.64 36.42
N ALA A 66 -32.26 -10.55 37.12
CA ALA A 66 -31.99 -9.20 36.68
C ALA A 66 -30.47 -8.90 36.60
N ILE A 67 -29.68 -9.33 37.59
CA ILE A 67 -28.22 -9.19 37.59
C ILE A 67 -27.63 -10.02 36.44
N ALA A 68 -28.05 -11.24 36.24
CA ALA A 68 -27.59 -12.08 35.14
C ALA A 68 -27.89 -11.45 33.77
N ALA A 69 -29.11 -10.93 33.57
CA ALA A 69 -29.52 -10.24 32.36
C ALA A 69 -28.64 -8.97 32.13
N ALA A 70 -28.38 -8.19 33.17
CA ALA A 70 -27.54 -7.00 33.10
C ALA A 70 -26.08 -7.35 32.68
N ILE A 71 -25.50 -8.42 33.24
CA ILE A 71 -24.16 -8.91 32.88
C ILE A 71 -24.13 -9.37 31.41
N LEU A 72 -25.12 -10.14 30.99
CA LEU A 72 -25.19 -10.61 29.60
C LEU A 72 -25.35 -9.44 28.62
N THR A 73 -26.19 -8.49 28.95
CA THR A 73 -26.36 -7.27 28.14
C THR A 73 -25.07 -6.50 28.04
N PHE A 74 -24.33 -6.29 29.13
CA PHE A 74 -23.04 -5.63 29.13
C PHE A 74 -22.02 -6.39 28.27
N LEU A 75 -21.95 -7.71 28.37
CA LEU A 75 -21.06 -8.52 27.55
C LEU A 75 -21.41 -8.42 26.06
N ALA A 76 -22.70 -8.42 25.72
CA ALA A 76 -23.14 -8.23 24.33
C ALA A 76 -22.71 -6.88 23.78
N PHE A 77 -22.88 -5.80 24.53
CA PHE A 77 -22.38 -4.48 24.14
C PHE A 77 -20.88 -4.42 24.01
N TRP A 78 -20.14 -5.06 24.91
CA TRP A 78 -18.68 -5.12 24.84
C TRP A 78 -18.19 -5.83 23.57
N VAL A 79 -18.77 -6.98 23.23
CA VAL A 79 -18.44 -7.73 22.01
C VAL A 79 -18.78 -6.90 20.77
N GLN A 80 -19.96 -6.26 20.76
CA GLN A 80 -20.38 -5.40 19.66
C GLN A 80 -19.47 -4.17 19.49
N PHE A 81 -19.06 -3.55 20.60
CA PHE A 81 -18.13 -2.43 20.56
C PHE A 81 -16.79 -2.83 19.94
N LYS A 82 -16.24 -3.98 20.34
CA LYS A 82 -15.01 -4.52 19.78
C LYS A 82 -15.12 -4.86 18.30
N ALA A 83 -16.24 -5.46 17.90
CA ALA A 83 -16.54 -5.76 16.50
C ALA A 83 -16.62 -4.47 15.65
N ASN A 84 -17.31 -3.45 16.15
CA ASN A 84 -17.44 -2.15 15.48
C ASN A 84 -16.08 -1.44 15.35
N GLU A 85 -15.23 -1.50 16.38
CA GLU A 85 -13.87 -0.94 16.31
C GLU A 85 -13.04 -1.62 15.21
N GLN A 86 -13.09 -2.95 15.15
CA GLN A 86 -12.39 -3.69 14.10
C GLN A 86 -12.96 -3.38 12.71
N GLN A 87 -14.28 -3.36 12.57
CA GLN A 87 -14.94 -3.03 11.31
C GLN A 87 -14.57 -1.63 10.79
N ARG A 88 -14.47 -0.64 11.68
CA ARG A 88 -14.01 0.72 11.29
C ARG A 88 -12.59 0.71 10.74
N LYS A 89 -11.69 -0.09 11.33
CA LYS A 89 -10.31 -0.24 10.85
C LYS A 89 -10.26 -0.91 9.48
N ASP A 90 -11.07 -1.95 9.30
CA ASP A 90 -11.14 -2.68 8.04
C ASP A 90 -11.73 -1.80 6.92
N ILE A 91 -12.80 -1.06 7.19
CA ILE A 91 -13.40 -0.09 6.24
C ILE A 91 -12.41 1.02 5.87
N ALA A 92 -11.64 1.53 6.83
CA ALA A 92 -10.67 2.57 6.54
C ALA A 92 -9.57 2.06 5.60
N ARG A 93 -9.10 0.82 5.80
CA ARG A 93 -8.13 0.18 4.92
C ARG A 93 -8.71 -0.12 3.55
N GLU A 94 -9.91 -0.68 3.48
CA GLU A 94 -10.60 -0.97 2.23
C GLU A 94 -10.80 0.29 1.38
N ARG A 95 -11.22 1.40 1.99
CA ARG A 95 -11.35 2.69 1.29
C ARG A 95 -10.02 3.19 0.74
N PHE A 96 -8.94 3.01 1.50
CA PHE A 96 -7.62 3.38 1.01
C PHE A 96 -7.21 2.53 -0.19
N GLU A 97 -7.37 1.21 -0.10
CA GLU A 97 -7.02 0.28 -1.16
C GLU A 97 -7.85 0.55 -2.42
N ASN A 98 -9.17 0.73 -2.28
CA ASN A 98 -10.06 1.04 -3.40
C ASN A 98 -9.66 2.35 -4.11
N ASN A 99 -9.41 3.43 -3.36
CA ASN A 99 -8.97 4.68 -3.95
C ASN A 99 -7.59 4.56 -4.60
N LEU A 100 -6.67 3.78 -4.03
CA LEU A 100 -5.37 3.53 -4.63
C LEU A 100 -5.50 2.78 -5.96
N PHE A 101 -6.31 1.74 -6.00
CA PHE A 101 -6.52 0.96 -7.22
C PHE A 101 -7.25 1.78 -8.30
N GLU A 102 -8.19 2.63 -7.91
CA GLU A 102 -8.83 3.58 -8.82
C GLU A 102 -7.81 4.55 -9.44
N LEU A 103 -6.91 5.12 -8.64
CA LEU A 103 -5.84 5.98 -9.15
C LEU A 103 -4.88 5.22 -10.08
N LEU A 104 -4.57 3.97 -9.79
CA LEU A 104 -3.76 3.12 -10.66
C LEU A 104 -4.48 2.80 -11.97
N HIS A 105 -5.79 2.58 -11.91
CA HIS A 105 -6.59 2.36 -13.12
C HIS A 105 -6.58 3.61 -14.02
N PHE A 106 -6.82 4.79 -13.46
CA PHE A 106 -6.69 6.04 -14.21
C PHE A 106 -5.31 6.23 -14.82
N HIS A 107 -4.25 5.83 -14.09
CA HIS A 107 -2.90 5.90 -14.63
C HIS A 107 -2.70 4.96 -15.82
N GLN A 108 -3.26 3.76 -15.76
CA GLN A 108 -3.24 2.82 -16.89
C GLN A 108 -4.06 3.33 -18.07
N ASP A 109 -5.21 3.94 -17.83
CA ASP A 109 -6.05 4.52 -18.88
C ASP A 109 -5.29 5.64 -19.61
N ILE A 110 -4.68 6.58 -18.88
CA ILE A 110 -3.83 7.62 -19.49
C ILE A 110 -2.69 6.98 -20.30
N THR A 111 -2.06 5.94 -19.76
CA THR A 111 -0.99 5.24 -20.49
C THR A 111 -1.48 4.63 -21.78
N ASN A 112 -2.63 3.96 -21.76
CA ASN A 112 -3.21 3.30 -22.92
C ASN A 112 -3.73 4.29 -23.99
N GLU A 113 -4.11 5.50 -23.58
CA GLU A 113 -4.57 6.56 -24.47
C GLU A 113 -3.42 7.34 -25.12
N LEU A 114 -2.18 7.18 -24.64
CA LEU A 114 -1.04 7.82 -25.27
C LEU A 114 -0.95 7.40 -26.73
N LEU A 115 -0.86 8.39 -27.60
CA LEU A 115 -0.68 8.21 -29.05
C LEU A 115 0.36 9.21 -29.53
N LEU A 116 1.42 8.71 -30.13
CA LEU A 116 2.45 9.54 -30.74
C LEU A 116 2.61 9.17 -32.22
N LYS A 117 2.40 10.16 -33.07
CA LYS A 117 2.68 10.06 -34.48
C LYS A 117 3.81 11.02 -34.82
N CYS A 118 4.92 10.47 -35.25
CA CYS A 118 6.12 11.25 -35.60
C CYS A 118 6.87 10.64 -36.76
N ASN A 119 7.74 11.46 -37.35
CA ASN A 119 8.64 11.02 -38.38
C ASN A 119 9.98 10.61 -37.74
N VAL A 120 10.50 9.45 -38.07
CA VAL A 120 11.79 8.94 -37.58
C VAL A 120 12.73 8.68 -38.74
N HIS A 121 14.05 8.87 -38.49
CA HIS A 121 15.08 8.48 -39.46
C HIS A 121 15.21 6.96 -39.48
N SER A 122 15.21 6.39 -40.69
CA SER A 122 15.50 4.95 -40.85
C SER A 122 17.01 4.72 -40.58
N ASN A 123 17.31 3.75 -39.71
CA ASN A 123 18.67 3.42 -39.25
C ASN A 123 19.68 3.10 -40.35
N ASN A 124 19.26 2.85 -41.60
CA ASN A 124 20.14 2.43 -42.67
C ASN A 124 20.55 3.53 -43.67
N TYR A 125 19.83 4.64 -43.73
CA TYR A 125 20.17 5.75 -44.64
C TYR A 125 19.63 7.06 -44.08
N GLN A 126 20.48 8.05 -43.89
CA GLN A 126 20.12 9.37 -43.31
C GLN A 126 19.01 10.14 -44.07
N ASN A 127 18.61 9.69 -45.25
CA ASN A 127 17.60 10.36 -46.08
C ASN A 127 16.24 9.63 -46.10
N ASN A 128 16.11 8.48 -45.48
CA ASN A 128 14.84 7.75 -45.43
C ASN A 128 14.06 8.11 -44.16
N ILE A 129 13.05 8.94 -44.32
CA ILE A 129 12.11 9.29 -43.27
C ILE A 129 10.91 8.35 -43.35
N ARG A 130 10.58 7.72 -42.25
CA ARG A 130 9.33 6.93 -42.11
C ARG A 130 8.43 7.57 -41.05
N THR A 131 7.15 7.61 -41.32
CA THR A 131 6.17 7.98 -40.29
C THR A 131 5.90 6.76 -39.42
N VAL A 132 6.02 6.92 -38.12
CA VAL A 132 5.72 5.91 -37.11
C VAL A 132 4.59 6.42 -36.25
N GLU A 133 3.67 5.55 -35.93
CA GLU A 133 2.56 5.82 -35.02
C GLU A 133 2.59 4.73 -33.95
N GLU A 134 2.87 5.14 -32.70
CA GLU A 134 2.93 4.24 -31.55
C GLU A 134 1.88 4.62 -30.54
N LYS A 135 1.36 3.61 -29.82
CA LYS A 135 0.30 3.76 -28.85
C LYS A 135 0.69 3.14 -27.51
N GLY A 136 0.19 3.74 -26.44
CA GLY A 136 0.37 3.19 -25.10
C GLY A 136 1.82 3.23 -24.66
N ARG A 137 2.32 2.11 -24.16
CA ARG A 137 3.67 1.98 -23.60
C ARG A 137 4.79 2.09 -24.62
N ASP A 138 4.53 1.71 -25.87
CA ASP A 138 5.53 1.74 -26.93
C ASP A 138 5.96 3.18 -27.26
N VAL A 139 5.12 4.15 -26.93
CA VAL A 139 5.44 5.58 -27.01
C VAL A 139 6.68 5.94 -26.19
N PHE A 140 6.85 5.34 -25.01
CA PHE A 140 8.02 5.60 -24.14
C PHE A 140 9.32 5.08 -24.75
N GLN A 141 9.27 3.92 -25.40
CA GLN A 141 10.41 3.37 -26.13
C GLN A 141 10.78 4.25 -27.31
N LEU A 142 9.79 4.61 -28.12
CA LEU A 142 9.98 5.49 -29.30
C LEU A 142 10.61 6.82 -28.90
N LEU A 143 10.11 7.48 -27.87
CA LEU A 143 10.67 8.75 -27.38
C LEU A 143 12.09 8.63 -26.86
N TYR A 144 12.41 7.49 -26.24
CA TYR A 144 13.71 7.30 -25.62
C TYR A 144 14.79 6.91 -26.62
N GLU A 145 14.52 5.98 -27.52
CA GLU A 145 15.50 5.35 -28.39
C GLU A 145 15.55 5.94 -29.80
N ASP A 146 14.40 6.28 -30.37
CA ASP A 146 14.34 6.61 -31.79
C ASP A 146 14.72 8.05 -32.11
N ALA A 147 15.35 8.21 -33.27
CA ALA A 147 15.69 9.52 -33.84
C ALA A 147 14.46 10.18 -34.47
N ILE A 148 13.79 11.07 -33.73
CA ILE A 148 12.67 11.85 -34.23
C ILE A 148 13.18 12.96 -35.16
N VAL A 149 12.64 13.05 -36.39
CA VAL A 149 13.11 13.98 -37.44
C VAL A 149 13.07 15.44 -37.01
N ASP A 150 12.00 15.83 -36.30
CA ASP A 150 11.83 17.19 -35.80
C ASP A 150 12.78 17.54 -34.64
N ASN A 151 13.48 16.54 -34.13
CA ASN A 151 14.49 16.70 -33.09
C ASN A 151 15.89 16.48 -33.68
N LYS A 152 16.63 17.56 -33.83
CA LYS A 152 17.99 17.61 -34.45
C LYS A 152 18.94 16.52 -33.91
N TYR A 153 18.70 16.00 -32.73
CA TYR A 153 19.60 15.10 -32.01
C TYR A 153 19.07 13.67 -31.83
N GLY A 154 17.86 13.38 -32.30
CA GLY A 154 17.25 12.05 -32.14
C GLY A 154 16.47 11.85 -30.84
N GLY A 155 16.37 10.61 -30.38
CA GLY A 155 15.69 10.30 -29.12
C GLY A 155 16.38 10.84 -27.88
N ILE A 156 15.69 10.83 -26.77
CA ILE A 156 16.18 11.36 -25.47
C ILE A 156 17.55 10.78 -25.11
N LYS A 157 17.75 9.48 -25.33
CA LYS A 157 19.05 8.81 -25.08
C LYS A 157 20.22 9.48 -25.78
N ASN A 158 20.06 9.81 -27.07
CA ASN A 158 21.12 10.46 -27.85
C ASN A 158 21.36 11.92 -27.40
N ILE A 159 20.30 12.64 -27.09
CA ILE A 159 20.42 14.02 -26.60
C ILE A 159 21.21 14.06 -25.28
N ILE A 160 20.92 13.13 -24.38
CA ILE A 160 21.64 13.02 -23.10
C ILE A 160 23.10 12.64 -23.31
N ASN A 161 23.39 11.69 -24.22
CA ASN A 161 24.75 11.30 -24.55
C ASN A 161 25.61 12.45 -25.11
N ILE A 162 25.01 13.29 -25.98
CA ILE A 162 25.71 14.42 -26.62
C ILE A 162 25.88 15.57 -25.62
N SER A 163 24.91 15.79 -24.77
CA SER A 163 24.86 16.90 -23.81
C SER A 163 25.13 16.43 -22.39
N SER A 164 26.25 15.84 -22.12
CA SER A 164 26.62 15.11 -20.90
C SER A 164 26.27 15.77 -19.55
N ASN A 165 25.74 16.97 -19.54
CA ASN A 165 25.26 17.69 -18.35
C ASN A 165 23.86 18.33 -18.53
N ASN A 166 23.15 18.10 -19.64
CA ASN A 166 21.95 18.85 -19.95
C ASN A 166 20.74 17.97 -20.30
N TRP A 167 20.50 16.91 -19.49
CA TRP A 167 19.27 16.13 -19.54
C TRP A 167 18.00 17.01 -19.38
N GLU A 168 18.11 18.17 -18.71
CA GLU A 168 17.02 19.13 -18.61
C GLU A 168 16.71 19.76 -19.97
N THR A 169 17.72 20.13 -20.74
CA THR A 169 17.54 20.60 -22.12
C THR A 169 17.03 19.49 -23.02
N ALA A 170 17.53 18.27 -22.86
CA ALA A 170 17.05 17.11 -23.61
C ALA A 170 15.58 16.83 -23.32
N TYR A 171 15.19 16.88 -22.06
CA TYR A 171 13.83 16.68 -21.63
C TYR A 171 12.88 17.79 -22.12
N LEU A 172 13.32 19.06 -22.12
CA LEU A 172 12.53 20.19 -22.58
C LEU A 172 12.41 20.27 -24.12
N ASN A 173 13.42 19.80 -24.85
CA ASN A 173 13.43 19.85 -26.32
C ASN A 173 12.74 18.65 -26.97
N CYS A 174 12.40 17.62 -26.22
CA CYS A 174 11.60 16.51 -26.72
C CYS A 174 10.12 16.86 -26.58
N PRO A 175 9.21 16.37 -27.45
CA PRO A 175 7.76 16.59 -27.33
C PRO A 175 7.18 15.81 -26.14
N ILE A 176 7.71 16.04 -24.93
CA ILE A 176 7.34 15.33 -23.71
C ILE A 176 6.14 15.97 -23.01
N GLY A 177 5.75 17.18 -23.46
CA GLY A 177 4.66 17.93 -22.82
C GLY A 177 3.35 17.13 -22.69
N PHE A 178 3.09 16.19 -23.59
CA PHE A 178 1.94 15.33 -23.49
C PHE A 178 2.06 14.23 -22.40
N LEU A 179 3.27 13.93 -21.90
CA LEU A 179 3.50 13.03 -20.76
C LEU A 179 3.30 13.71 -19.40
N ASP A 180 3.04 15.00 -19.36
CA ASP A 180 2.86 15.74 -18.11
C ASP A 180 1.72 15.16 -17.25
N HIS A 181 0.62 14.73 -17.88
CA HIS A 181 -0.49 14.11 -17.18
C HIS A 181 -0.10 12.77 -16.56
N TYR A 182 0.65 11.96 -17.30
CA TYR A 182 1.17 10.69 -16.86
C TYR A 182 2.03 10.84 -15.60
N PHE A 183 3.06 11.70 -15.64
CA PHE A 183 3.96 11.88 -14.48
C PHE A 183 3.27 12.55 -13.30
N ARG A 184 2.35 13.49 -13.54
CA ARG A 184 1.56 14.11 -12.48
C ARG A 184 0.67 13.09 -11.75
N LEU A 185 0.03 12.22 -12.48
CA LEU A 185 -0.82 11.20 -11.86
C LEU A 185 0.02 10.17 -11.11
N LEU A 186 1.13 9.70 -11.69
CA LEU A 186 2.05 8.78 -11.01
C LEU A 186 2.59 9.39 -9.70
N TYR A 187 2.98 10.68 -9.72
CA TYR A 187 3.34 11.40 -8.51
C TYR A 187 2.21 11.41 -7.48
N ARG A 188 0.97 11.62 -7.91
CA ARG A 188 -0.20 11.62 -7.01
C ARG A 188 -0.44 10.24 -6.40
N VAL A 189 -0.27 9.17 -7.15
CA VAL A 189 -0.35 7.79 -6.66
C VAL A 189 0.65 7.56 -5.53
N LEU A 190 1.94 7.87 -5.76
CA LEU A 190 2.98 7.68 -4.74
C LEU A 190 2.77 8.60 -3.53
N LYS A 191 2.38 9.86 -3.76
CA LYS A 191 2.06 10.78 -2.68
C LYS A 191 0.85 10.31 -1.86
N TYR A 192 -0.14 9.70 -2.50
CA TYR A 192 -1.30 9.13 -1.82
C TYR A 192 -0.90 8.01 -0.85
N ILE A 193 0.04 7.16 -1.25
CA ILE A 193 0.60 6.10 -0.39
C ILE A 193 1.42 6.70 0.76
N ASP A 194 2.17 7.78 0.49
CA ASP A 194 3.07 8.42 1.45
C ASP A 194 2.36 9.32 2.46
N ASP A 195 1.11 9.71 2.20
CA ASP A 195 0.39 10.72 2.99
C ASP A 195 0.14 10.24 4.43
N PRO A 196 0.76 10.88 5.44
CA PRO A 196 0.56 10.53 6.85
C PRO A 196 -0.82 10.95 7.37
N SER A 197 -1.50 11.92 6.72
CA SER A 197 -2.82 12.41 7.14
C SER A 197 -3.90 11.34 6.98
N LYS A 198 -3.66 10.35 6.13
CA LYS A 198 -4.49 9.16 6.00
C LYS A 198 -4.14 8.20 7.13
N ASN A 199 -4.69 8.50 8.29
CA ASN A 199 -4.46 7.77 9.53
C ASN A 199 -5.13 6.37 9.46
N ILE A 200 -4.58 5.49 8.62
CA ILE A 200 -5.06 4.13 8.45
C ILE A 200 -4.42 3.31 9.56
N PRO A 201 -5.24 2.66 10.38
CA PRO A 201 -4.75 1.80 11.43
C PRO A 201 -3.77 0.76 10.86
N GLU A 202 -2.62 0.60 11.53
CA GLU A 202 -1.58 -0.37 11.15
C GLU A 202 -0.86 -0.07 9.81
N MET A 203 -0.95 1.15 9.26
CA MET A 203 -0.19 1.56 8.08
C MET A 203 1.27 1.82 8.47
N THR A 204 2.06 0.75 8.51
CA THR A 204 3.50 0.81 8.75
C THR A 204 4.25 1.23 7.48
N LYS A 205 5.53 1.61 7.63
CA LYS A 205 6.42 1.90 6.50
C LYS A 205 6.52 0.71 5.54
N ASP A 206 6.62 -0.52 6.07
CA ASP A 206 6.69 -1.74 5.27
C ASP A 206 5.43 -1.97 4.43
N LYS A 207 4.25 -1.68 5.00
CA LYS A 207 2.99 -1.76 4.24
C LYS A 207 2.92 -0.71 3.14
N ARG A 208 3.38 0.52 3.38
CA ARG A 208 3.48 1.54 2.34
C ARG A 208 4.43 1.09 1.22
N TYR A 209 5.54 0.47 1.58
CA TYR A 209 6.45 -0.12 0.61
C TYR A 209 5.81 -1.26 -0.19
N GLU A 210 5.03 -2.14 0.45
CA GLU A 210 4.27 -3.20 -0.25
C GLU A 210 3.34 -2.59 -1.33
N TYR A 211 2.61 -1.50 -1.02
CA TYR A 211 1.79 -0.80 -2.01
C TYR A 211 2.61 -0.14 -3.12
N THR A 212 3.76 0.43 -2.80
CA THR A 212 4.64 1.00 -3.83
C THR A 212 5.26 -0.06 -4.73
N CYS A 213 5.47 -1.29 -4.23
CA CYS A 213 5.86 -2.43 -5.06
C CYS A 213 4.77 -2.79 -6.10
N ILE A 214 3.49 -2.66 -5.73
CA ILE A 214 2.39 -2.84 -6.69
C ILE A 214 2.46 -1.77 -7.78
N VAL A 215 2.62 -0.49 -7.39
CA VAL A 215 2.80 0.61 -8.36
C VAL A 215 3.98 0.34 -9.28
N ARG A 216 5.14 -0.02 -8.73
CA ARG A 216 6.34 -0.33 -9.51
C ARG A 216 6.11 -1.46 -10.51
N ALA A 217 5.35 -2.49 -10.14
CA ALA A 217 5.03 -3.62 -11.01
C ALA A 217 4.17 -3.23 -12.23
N THR A 218 3.48 -2.09 -12.18
CA THR A 218 2.70 -1.59 -13.33
C THR A 218 3.56 -0.83 -14.34
N LEU A 219 4.80 -0.48 -14.01
CA LEU A 219 5.68 0.32 -14.87
C LEU A 219 6.60 -0.56 -15.72
N SER A 220 6.67 -0.27 -17.01
CA SER A 220 7.63 -0.87 -17.94
C SER A 220 9.04 -0.29 -17.74
N GLN A 221 10.05 -0.91 -18.35
CA GLN A 221 11.44 -0.43 -18.27
C GLN A 221 11.60 0.96 -18.87
N TYR A 222 10.95 1.25 -19.99
CA TYR A 222 11.01 2.56 -20.63
C TYR A 222 10.26 3.64 -19.86
N GLU A 223 9.16 3.29 -19.19
CA GLU A 223 8.48 4.18 -18.25
C GLU A 223 9.39 4.50 -17.05
N LEU A 224 10.09 3.50 -16.50
CA LEU A 224 11.06 3.73 -15.40
C LEU A 224 12.23 4.61 -15.83
N ILE A 225 12.78 4.44 -17.04
CA ILE A 225 13.86 5.27 -17.56
C ILE A 225 13.38 6.72 -17.78
N MET A 226 12.21 6.89 -18.37
CA MET A 226 11.63 8.21 -18.56
C MET A 226 11.32 8.89 -17.22
N LEU A 227 10.86 8.14 -16.23
CA LEU A 227 10.67 8.63 -14.87
C LEU A 227 11.99 9.01 -14.23
N PHE A 228 13.07 8.24 -14.47
CA PHE A 228 14.40 8.53 -13.97
C PHE A 228 14.85 9.94 -14.40
N TYR A 229 14.76 10.26 -15.70
CA TYR A 229 15.14 11.56 -16.21
C TYR A 229 14.15 12.67 -15.86
N ASN A 230 12.85 12.37 -15.77
CA ASN A 230 11.84 13.31 -15.29
C ASN A 230 12.14 13.78 -13.87
N CYS A 231 12.52 12.88 -12.98
CA CYS A 231 12.87 13.22 -11.60
C CYS A 231 14.19 14.00 -11.48
N MET A 232 15.01 14.05 -12.52
CA MET A 232 16.20 14.90 -12.57
C MET A 232 15.89 16.29 -13.11
N SER A 233 14.74 16.49 -13.78
CA SER A 233 14.29 17.79 -14.27
C SER A 233 13.84 18.71 -13.12
N LYS A 234 13.74 19.99 -13.40
CA LYS A 234 13.23 21.00 -12.45
C LYS A 234 11.86 20.60 -11.87
N ASN A 235 11.01 20.01 -12.68
CA ASN A 235 9.64 19.63 -12.28
C ASN A 235 9.60 18.44 -11.32
N GLY A 236 10.51 17.48 -11.47
CA GLY A 236 10.52 16.24 -10.67
C GLY A 236 11.46 16.24 -9.47
N ARG A 237 12.55 17.05 -9.53
CA ARG A 237 13.66 16.99 -8.58
C ARG A 237 13.26 17.24 -7.13
N GLU A 238 12.43 18.23 -6.89
CA GLU A 238 12.13 18.67 -5.53
C GLU A 238 11.08 17.79 -4.82
N LYS A 239 10.09 17.33 -5.57
CA LYS A 239 8.90 16.66 -4.99
C LYS A 239 8.83 15.17 -5.32
N PHE A 240 9.15 14.79 -6.54
CA PHE A 240 9.00 13.41 -6.99
C PHE A 240 10.21 12.55 -6.63
N LYS A 241 11.42 13.05 -6.90
CA LYS A 241 12.67 12.34 -6.60
C LYS A 241 12.76 11.83 -5.15
N PRO A 242 12.41 12.62 -4.10
CA PRO A 242 12.41 12.12 -2.73
C PRO A 242 11.50 10.92 -2.50
N LEU A 243 10.33 10.86 -3.15
CA LEU A 243 9.43 9.70 -3.05
C LEU A 243 10.01 8.46 -3.75
N ILE A 244 10.64 8.65 -4.91
CA ILE A 244 11.32 7.59 -5.64
C ILE A 244 12.45 6.98 -4.80
N GLU A 245 13.25 7.82 -4.15
CA GLU A 245 14.35 7.41 -3.27
C GLU A 245 13.82 6.72 -2.00
N LYS A 246 12.76 7.26 -1.40
CA LYS A 246 12.16 6.72 -0.18
C LYS A 246 11.62 5.30 -0.37
N TYR A 247 11.05 5.01 -1.53
CA TYR A 247 10.37 3.75 -1.83
C TYR A 247 11.09 2.85 -2.82
N ALA A 248 12.33 3.16 -3.17
CA ALA A 248 13.16 2.38 -4.08
C ALA A 248 12.44 1.97 -5.38
N ILE A 249 11.80 2.94 -6.04
CA ILE A 249 10.99 2.66 -7.24
C ILE A 249 11.85 2.11 -8.38
N PHE A 250 13.12 2.45 -8.45
CA PHE A 250 14.05 1.97 -9.49
C PHE A 250 14.73 0.64 -9.14
N ASN A 251 14.28 -0.08 -8.12
CA ASN A 251 14.87 -1.36 -7.75
C ASN A 251 14.93 -2.37 -8.92
N ASN A 252 13.99 -2.30 -9.86
CA ASN A 252 13.91 -3.19 -11.02
C ASN A 252 14.35 -2.51 -12.33
N LEU A 253 14.91 -1.30 -12.28
CA LEU A 253 15.37 -0.60 -13.46
C LEU A 253 16.60 -1.29 -14.06
N ARG A 254 16.56 -1.58 -15.35
CA ARG A 254 17.72 -2.07 -16.11
C ARG A 254 18.65 -0.90 -16.39
N VAL A 255 19.73 -0.84 -15.62
CA VAL A 255 20.69 0.27 -15.66
C VAL A 255 21.47 0.35 -16.99
N GLU A 256 21.55 -0.76 -17.73
CA GLU A 256 22.17 -0.87 -19.05
C GLU A 256 21.43 -0.02 -20.11
N LEU A 257 20.16 0.26 -19.86
CA LEU A 257 19.34 1.08 -20.76
C LEU A 257 19.53 2.56 -20.54
N LEU A 258 20.19 3.01 -19.47
CA LEU A 258 20.48 4.41 -19.24
C LEU A 258 21.36 5.00 -20.33
N ALA A 259 21.26 6.30 -20.57
CA ALA A 259 21.96 6.97 -21.65
C ALA A 259 23.48 6.96 -21.44
N THR A 260 23.94 7.17 -20.20
CA THR A 260 25.37 7.15 -19.85
C THR A 260 25.62 6.39 -18.55
N ASP A 261 26.82 5.80 -18.40
CA ASP A 261 27.23 5.17 -17.13
C ASP A 261 27.34 6.19 -15.97
N LYS A 262 27.53 7.46 -16.28
CA LYS A 262 27.57 8.52 -15.27
C LYS A 262 26.20 8.78 -14.65
N ASP A 263 25.12 8.49 -15.38
CA ASP A 263 23.75 8.72 -14.90
C ASP A 263 23.43 7.86 -13.69
N LYS A 264 24.05 6.67 -13.57
CA LYS A 264 23.96 5.81 -12.40
C LYS A 264 24.24 6.54 -11.08
N LYS A 265 25.10 7.56 -11.11
CA LYS A 265 25.53 8.34 -9.94
C LYS A 265 24.58 9.50 -9.60
N LEU A 266 23.64 9.85 -10.46
CA LEU A 266 22.79 11.03 -10.27
C LEU A 266 21.88 10.93 -9.04
N TYR A 267 21.44 9.74 -8.69
CA TYR A 267 20.65 9.48 -7.47
C TYR A 267 21.53 9.20 -6.25
N ALA A 268 22.76 8.75 -6.46
CA ALA A 268 23.74 8.48 -5.40
C ALA A 268 24.42 9.76 -4.89
N SER A 269 24.48 10.83 -5.68
CA SER A 269 25.27 12.02 -5.36
C SER A 269 24.69 12.90 -4.24
N LYS A 270 23.41 12.78 -3.92
CA LYS A 270 22.77 13.57 -2.87
C LYS A 270 23.08 13.05 -1.47
N PHE A 271 23.37 11.75 -1.38
CA PHE A 271 23.85 11.08 -0.17
C PHE A 271 25.19 10.47 -0.52
N GLN A 272 26.26 10.99 0.02
CA GLN A 272 27.64 10.58 -0.32
C GLN A 272 27.87 9.07 -0.25
N ASP A 273 26.95 8.33 0.37
CA ASP A 273 27.05 6.91 0.62
C ASP A 273 25.97 6.08 -0.11
N ASN A 274 25.14 6.71 -0.97
CA ASN A 274 24.03 6.02 -1.63
C ASN A 274 24.44 5.50 -3.01
N TYR A 275 25.11 4.40 -3.01
CA TYR A 275 25.47 3.67 -4.23
C TYR A 275 24.37 2.68 -4.64
N ALA A 276 23.18 3.19 -4.88
CA ALA A 276 22.11 2.37 -5.45
C ALA A 276 22.50 1.69 -6.76
N PHE A 277 23.61 2.10 -7.35
CA PHE A 277 24.20 1.57 -8.58
C PHE A 277 25.63 1.07 -8.46
N SER A 278 26.19 0.96 -7.29
CA SER A 278 27.51 0.35 -7.18
C SER A 278 27.40 -1.13 -7.58
N GLN A 279 27.72 -1.38 -8.83
CA GLN A 279 27.95 -2.73 -9.35
C GLN A 279 29.34 -3.26 -8.98
N ASP A 280 29.94 -2.76 -7.95
CA ASP A 280 31.16 -3.32 -7.42
C ASP A 280 30.73 -4.64 -6.73
N GLU A 281 30.73 -5.72 -7.50
CA GLU A 281 30.34 -7.08 -7.06
C GLU A 281 31.15 -7.57 -5.85
N ASN A 282 32.27 -6.92 -5.56
CA ASN A 282 33.16 -7.22 -4.43
C ASN A 282 32.96 -6.30 -3.21
N ARG A 283 32.03 -5.37 -3.26
CA ARG A 283 31.75 -4.50 -2.12
C ARG A 283 30.71 -5.17 -1.26
N ASP A 284 31.10 -5.48 -0.04
CA ASP A 284 30.20 -5.96 1.00
C ASP A 284 28.99 -5.04 1.08
N MET A 285 27.83 -5.55 0.63
CA MET A 285 26.53 -4.90 0.68
C MET A 285 26.03 -4.78 2.12
N SER A 286 26.95 -4.51 3.05
CA SER A 286 26.63 -4.23 4.44
C SER A 286 25.73 -2.99 4.52
N ASN A 287 24.91 -2.93 5.48
CA ASN A 287 23.79 -2.07 5.84
C ASN A 287 23.72 -0.62 5.29
N GLU A 288 24.80 -0.04 4.80
CA GLU A 288 24.86 1.33 4.25
C GLU A 288 24.21 1.48 2.86
N TYR A 289 24.07 0.39 2.10
CA TYR A 289 23.54 0.39 0.72
C TYR A 289 22.04 0.12 0.62
N LYS A 290 21.35 -0.02 1.72
CA LYS A 290 19.91 -0.30 1.75
C LYS A 290 19.04 0.96 1.63
N LYS A 291 19.61 2.09 1.17
CA LYS A 291 18.92 3.38 1.16
C LYS A 291 18.87 3.98 -0.23
N GLY A 292 17.69 4.38 -0.68
CA GLY A 292 17.52 5.20 -1.88
C GLY A 292 16.63 4.61 -2.97
N ALA A 293 16.71 5.18 -4.19
CA ALA A 293 15.79 4.88 -5.29
C ALA A 293 15.78 3.42 -5.75
N PHE A 294 16.83 2.67 -5.45
CA PHE A 294 17.03 1.28 -5.92
C PHE A 294 16.92 0.23 -4.83
N VAL A 295 17.10 0.60 -3.58
CA VAL A 295 17.02 -0.30 -2.43
C VAL A 295 16.19 0.33 -1.33
N PHE A 296 15.19 -0.39 -0.84
CA PHE A 296 14.32 0.06 0.24
C PHE A 296 14.99 -0.06 1.60
N ASN A 297 14.92 0.99 2.41
CA ASN A 297 15.43 0.98 3.77
C ASN A 297 14.33 0.66 4.78
N GLU A 298 14.42 -0.50 5.43
CA GLU A 298 13.47 -0.95 6.44
C GLU A 298 13.60 -0.20 7.79
N ASN A 299 14.75 0.47 8.02
CA ASN A 299 15.13 1.03 9.33
C ASN A 299 14.85 2.54 9.47
N GLU A 300 14.28 3.20 8.46
CA GLU A 300 13.80 4.58 8.53
C GLU A 300 12.28 4.63 8.61
#